data_dfc181a59ea795f39c3050c4a6df3faf
#
_entry.id   dfc181a59ea795f39c3050c4a6df3faf
#
_cell.length_a   1.000
_cell.length_b   1.000
_cell.length_c   1.000
_cell.angle_alpha   90.00
_cell.angle_beta   90.00
_cell.angle_gamma   90.00
#
_symmetry.space_group_name_H-M   'P 1'
#
loop_
_entity.id
_entity.type
_entity.pdbx_description
1 polymer ?
#
loop_
_entity_poly.entity_id
_entity_poly.type
_entity_poly.pdbx_seq_one_letter_code
_entity_poly.pdbx_strand_id
1 'polypeptide(L)'
;MRTRKKSSAMKFLEGIIGGPLTLGALLSAIREGEEETQTEFAAKLGVSKSHLCDIEKGRKTVSPARAAKFARTLGYSQEQFVRLSLQA
;
A
#
# COMPACT_ATOMS: atom_id res chain seq x y z
N MET A 1 -8.17 5.49 -20.72
CA MET A 1 -8.22 5.59 -19.38
C MET A 1 -8.32 4.26 -18.68
N ARG A 2 -7.73 4.16 -17.58
CA ARG A 2 -7.65 2.93 -16.93
C ARG A 2 -8.65 2.80 -15.82
N THR A 3 -9.50 1.84 -15.87
CA THR A 3 -10.38 1.59 -14.79
C THR A 3 -9.86 0.42 -14.04
N ARG A 4 -9.57 0.60 -12.82
CA ARG A 4 -8.98 -0.45 -12.07
C ARG A 4 -9.88 -0.82 -10.93
N LYS A 5 -10.14 -2.10 -10.79
CA LYS A 5 -10.96 -2.60 -9.70
C LYS A 5 -10.06 -2.90 -8.54
N LYS A 6 -10.03 -1.98 -7.59
CA LYS A 6 -9.09 -2.07 -6.49
C LYS A 6 -9.32 -3.28 -5.61
N SER A 7 -10.59 -3.65 -5.41
CA SER A 7 -10.87 -4.83 -4.60
C SER A 7 -10.41 -6.10 -5.30
N SER A 8 -10.45 -6.12 -6.64
CA SER A 8 -9.95 -7.28 -7.38
C SER A 8 -8.45 -7.42 -7.22
N ALA A 9 -7.74 -6.30 -7.21
CA ALA A 9 -6.30 -6.34 -7.02
C ALA A 9 -5.96 -6.92 -5.66
N MET A 10 -6.70 -6.55 -4.62
CA MET A 10 -6.44 -7.08 -3.29
C MET A 10 -6.67 -8.58 -3.22
N LYS A 11 -7.76 -9.05 -3.82
CA LYS A 11 -8.05 -10.47 -3.83
C LYS A 11 -6.97 -11.24 -4.58
N PHE A 12 -6.51 -10.69 -5.67
CA PHE A 12 -5.47 -11.32 -6.48
C PHE A 12 -4.20 -11.49 -5.66
N LEU A 13 -3.82 -10.44 -4.94
CA LEU A 13 -2.60 -10.47 -4.16
C LEU A 13 -2.70 -11.46 -3.00
N GLU A 14 -3.84 -11.49 -2.33
CA GLU A 14 -4.02 -12.42 -1.23
C GLU A 14 -3.94 -13.85 -1.71
N GLY A 15 -4.48 -14.11 -2.89
CA GLY A 15 -4.41 -15.44 -3.47
C GLY A 15 -3.00 -15.85 -3.80
N ILE A 16 -2.20 -14.94 -4.32
CA ILE A 16 -0.82 -15.24 -4.67
C ILE A 16 0.02 -15.46 -3.43
N ILE A 17 -0.13 -14.58 -2.45
CA ILE A 17 0.69 -14.64 -1.24
C ILE A 17 0.29 -15.82 -0.38
N GLY A 18 -0.99 -16.20 -0.44
CA GLY A 18 -1.45 -17.35 0.31
C GLY A 18 -1.57 -17.11 1.79
N GLY A 19 -1.72 -15.86 2.21
CA GLY A 19 -1.84 -15.52 3.60
C GLY A 19 -2.27 -14.08 3.78
N PRO A 20 -2.23 -13.57 5.01
CA PRO A 20 -2.64 -12.19 5.26
C PRO A 20 -1.78 -11.22 4.48
N LEU A 21 -2.44 -10.26 3.86
CA LEU A 21 -1.75 -9.22 3.12
C LEU A 21 -1.26 -8.16 4.09
N THR A 22 0.00 -7.76 3.98
CA THR A 22 0.51 -6.66 4.79
C THR A 22 0.30 -5.35 4.05
N LEU A 23 0.27 -4.25 4.81
CA LEU A 23 0.12 -2.95 4.18
C LEU A 23 1.31 -2.66 3.26
N GLY A 24 2.52 -3.03 3.69
CA GLY A 24 3.69 -2.83 2.85
C GLY A 24 3.60 -3.55 1.52
N ALA A 25 3.13 -4.81 1.55
CA ALA A 25 2.97 -5.58 0.33
C ALA A 25 1.90 -4.95 -0.57
N LEU A 26 0.81 -4.45 0.03
CA LEU A 26 -0.23 -3.81 -0.75
C LEU A 26 0.29 -2.55 -1.41
N LEU A 27 1.04 -1.73 -0.69
CA LEU A 27 1.60 -0.51 -1.27
C LEU A 27 2.54 -0.83 -2.42
N SER A 28 3.36 -1.86 -2.25
CA SER A 28 4.26 -2.28 -3.32
C SER A 28 3.48 -2.70 -4.57
N ALA A 29 2.41 -3.45 -4.37
CA ALA A 29 1.60 -3.92 -5.48
C ALA A 29 0.89 -2.76 -6.19
N ILE A 30 0.38 -1.80 -5.42
CA ILE A 30 -0.26 -0.64 -6.01
C ILE A 30 0.75 0.14 -6.84
N ARG A 31 1.94 0.33 -6.28
CA ARG A 31 2.98 1.08 -6.98
C ARG A 31 3.35 0.41 -8.30
N GLU A 32 3.55 -0.90 -8.25
CA GLU A 32 3.92 -1.63 -9.46
C GLU A 32 2.79 -1.66 -10.47
N GLY A 33 1.56 -1.76 -9.98
CA GLY A 33 0.42 -1.73 -10.86
C GLY A 33 0.24 -0.39 -11.56
N GLU A 34 0.66 0.68 -10.92
CA GLU A 34 0.62 2.01 -11.52
C GLU A 34 1.91 2.31 -12.30
N GLU A 35 2.85 1.38 -12.31
CA GLU A 35 4.11 1.54 -13.03
C GLU A 35 4.89 2.76 -12.54
N GLU A 36 4.89 2.96 -11.24
CA GLU A 36 5.60 4.07 -10.62
C GLU A 36 6.86 3.59 -9.93
N THR A 37 7.88 4.44 -9.93
CA THR A 37 9.09 4.14 -9.17
C THR A 37 8.84 4.40 -7.70
N GLN A 38 9.73 3.86 -6.85
CA GLN A 38 9.62 4.13 -5.43
C GLN A 38 9.74 5.62 -5.13
N THR A 39 10.59 6.32 -5.89
CA THR A 39 10.76 7.75 -5.70
C THR A 39 9.45 8.50 -5.98
N GLU A 40 8.80 8.16 -7.08
CA GLU A 40 7.55 8.81 -7.45
C GLU A 40 6.45 8.51 -6.44
N PHE A 41 6.35 7.26 -6.05
CA PHE A 41 5.31 6.85 -5.13
C PHE A 41 5.52 7.45 -3.75
N ALA A 42 6.79 7.50 -3.31
CA ALA A 42 7.11 8.10 -2.01
C ALA A 42 6.74 9.58 -1.99
N ALA A 43 7.03 10.29 -3.08
CA ALA A 43 6.67 11.69 -3.16
C ALA A 43 5.17 11.87 -3.06
N LYS A 44 4.42 10.98 -3.71
CA LYS A 44 2.97 11.04 -3.66
C LYS A 44 2.46 10.83 -2.23
N LEU A 45 3.09 9.92 -1.50
CA LEU A 45 2.69 9.62 -0.13
C LEU A 45 3.26 10.58 0.90
N GLY A 46 4.20 11.42 0.50
CA GLY A 46 4.79 12.38 1.43
C GLY A 46 5.84 11.78 2.34
N VAL A 47 6.51 10.72 1.90
CA VAL A 47 7.59 10.10 2.67
C VAL A 47 8.83 10.01 1.80
N SER A 48 9.97 9.70 2.43
CA SER A 48 11.20 9.54 1.67
C SER A 48 11.19 8.18 0.97
N LYS A 49 12.02 8.07 -0.06
CA LYS A 49 12.16 6.80 -0.77
C LYS A 49 12.64 5.70 0.17
N SER A 50 13.59 6.02 1.03
CA SER A 50 14.10 5.04 2.00
C SER A 50 13.00 4.57 2.93
N HIS A 51 12.18 5.50 3.40
CA HIS A 51 11.08 5.15 4.29
C HIS A 51 10.09 4.24 3.59
N LEU A 52 9.73 4.59 2.34
CA LEU A 52 8.81 3.74 1.58
C LEU A 52 9.41 2.36 1.36
N CYS A 53 10.68 2.30 1.03
CA CYS A 53 11.34 1.02 0.83
C CYS A 53 11.24 0.15 2.09
N ASP A 54 11.48 0.74 3.25
CA ASP A 54 11.40 0.01 4.51
C ASP A 54 9.97 -0.47 4.78
N ILE A 55 8.98 0.36 4.46
CA ILE A 55 7.59 -0.03 4.65
C ILE A 55 7.26 -1.21 3.72
N GLU A 56 7.66 -1.12 2.47
CA GLU A 56 7.35 -2.17 1.50
C GLU A 56 8.00 -3.49 1.88
N LYS A 57 9.17 -3.43 2.49
CA LYS A 57 9.89 -4.64 2.89
C LYS A 57 9.53 -5.12 4.29
N GLY A 58 8.64 -4.42 4.95
CA GLY A 58 8.19 -4.84 6.26
C GLY A 58 9.12 -4.47 7.40
N ARG A 59 10.10 -3.62 7.13
CA ARG A 59 11.03 -3.19 8.20
C ARG A 59 10.45 -2.11 9.07
N LYS A 60 9.48 -1.37 8.56
CA LYS A 60 8.82 -0.31 9.30
C LYS A 60 7.33 -0.46 9.19
N THR A 61 6.64 -0.15 10.26
CA THR A 61 5.19 -0.20 10.27
C THR A 61 4.65 1.18 10.01
N VAL A 62 3.36 1.24 9.67
CA VAL A 62 2.66 2.48 9.39
C VAL A 62 1.58 2.63 10.46
N SER A 63 1.52 3.81 11.08
CA SER A 63 0.48 4.05 12.09
C SER A 63 -0.90 4.07 11.41
N PRO A 64 -1.96 3.81 12.17
CA PRO A 64 -3.30 3.85 11.60
C PRO A 64 -3.64 5.21 10.99
N ALA A 65 -3.22 6.30 11.62
CA ALA A 65 -3.50 7.63 11.08
C ALA A 65 -2.82 7.83 9.74
N ARG A 66 -1.57 7.40 9.64
CA ARG A 66 -0.83 7.53 8.39
C ARG A 66 -1.39 6.60 7.32
N ALA A 67 -1.83 5.40 7.73
CA ALA A 67 -2.43 4.46 6.79
C ALA A 67 -3.69 5.07 6.18
N ALA A 68 -4.52 5.72 6.99
CA ALA A 68 -5.72 6.37 6.49
C ALA A 68 -5.37 7.48 5.51
N LYS A 69 -4.31 8.23 5.81
CA LYS A 69 -3.87 9.30 4.93
C LYS A 69 -3.39 8.75 3.60
N PHE A 70 -2.64 7.66 3.64
CA PHE A 70 -2.18 7.01 2.41
C PHE A 70 -3.37 6.57 1.57
N ALA A 71 -4.38 5.98 2.22
CA ALA A 71 -5.56 5.52 1.50
C ALA A 71 -6.27 6.67 0.81
N ARG A 72 -6.42 7.79 1.49
CA ARG A 72 -7.06 8.97 0.90
C ARG A 72 -6.27 9.46 -0.31
N THR A 73 -4.96 9.53 -0.17
CA THR A 73 -4.10 9.98 -1.24
C THR A 73 -4.20 9.09 -2.47
N LEU A 74 -4.27 7.78 -2.24
CA LEU A 74 -4.29 6.83 -3.34
C LEU A 74 -5.69 6.50 -3.84
N GLY A 75 -6.72 6.95 -3.12
CA GLY A 75 -8.09 6.67 -3.53
C GLY A 75 -8.56 5.29 -3.13
N TYR A 76 -8.02 4.76 -2.06
CA TYR A 76 -8.41 3.44 -1.57
C TYR A 76 -9.20 3.55 -0.28
N SER A 77 -9.67 2.41 0.22
CA SER A 77 -10.46 2.36 1.43
C SER A 77 -9.61 2.64 2.65
N GLN A 78 -9.96 3.69 3.40
CA GLN A 78 -9.25 4.01 4.62
C GLN A 78 -9.40 2.89 5.65
N GLU A 79 -10.59 2.31 5.71
CA GLU A 79 -10.85 1.25 6.66
C GLU A 79 -9.93 0.05 6.43
N GLN A 80 -9.76 -0.33 5.18
CA GLN A 80 -8.89 -1.46 4.87
C GLN A 80 -7.44 -1.15 5.17
N PHE A 81 -6.99 0.06 4.84
CA PHE A 81 -5.60 0.43 5.11
C PHE A 81 -5.34 0.46 6.61
N VAL A 82 -6.28 1.01 7.38
CA VAL A 82 -6.12 1.06 8.83
C VAL A 82 -6.09 -0.36 9.40
N ARG A 83 -6.97 -1.22 8.91
CA ARG A 83 -7.00 -2.60 9.38
C ARG A 83 -5.66 -3.28 9.13
N LEU A 84 -5.10 -3.09 7.95
CA LEU A 84 -3.82 -3.70 7.63
C LEU A 84 -2.69 -3.12 8.48
N SER A 85 -2.78 -1.84 8.82
CA SER A 85 -1.75 -1.21 9.64
C SER A 85 -1.74 -1.75 11.07
N LEU A 86 -2.86 -2.34 11.50
CA LEU A 86 -2.97 -2.88 12.85
C LEU A 86 -2.53 -4.33 12.94
N GLN A 87 -2.25 -4.96 11.82
CA GLN A 87 -1.74 -6.33 11.82
C GLN A 87 -0.24 -6.28 12.03
N ALA A 88 0.22 -6.94 13.05
CA ALA A 88 1.64 -6.92 13.36
C ALA A 88 2.38 -8.01 12.60
#